data_1eccf88805686ea96b8cff56823830c8
#
_entry.id   1eccf88805686ea96b8cff56823830c8
#
_cell.length_a   1.000
_cell.length_b   1.000
_cell.length_c   1.000
_cell.angle_alpha   90.00
_cell.angle_beta   90.00
_cell.angle_gamma   90.00
#
_symmetry.space_group_name_H-M   'P 1'
#
loop_
_entity.id
_entity.type
_entity.pdbx_description
1 polymer ?
#
loop_
_entity_poly.entity_id
_entity_poly.type
_entity_poly.pdbx_seq_one_letter_code
_entity_poly.pdbx_strand_id
1 'polypeptide(L)'
;SKDSIVRIWREIFQASTKLQENNSSLITTKRTINSINVYKGGKSSVTGKDNIIKLSSNENSYGPSPKVLDHINKSETLLNSHRYPSIDGIELREKIAITHNLDVNRIILGCGSDETLLFAALAFCQDGDEIIHAKHGFEMYSIITKIVGATSKLIEENTNYTIDVDSILQQITPSTKIIYLANPNNPTGTYLSRTEIVNLLNKLPKHIVVVLDGAYAEYVIKDDYDSGFSLTEEFENIIMTRTFSKVYGLAALRIGWCYSSEKIANILNKVKGPFNTQTISQEIAMLALEDKEYLKEVVDNNHKVKKWFEDELKKMDINCGPSEGNFSFIQSSEKKAKEIYAHLTNEGIIVRQLDSYGLPNCLRITIGTQEEMIATIESLKKIS
;
A
#
# COMPACT_ATOMS: atom_id res chain seq x y z
N SER A 1 -3.03 56.45 31.37
CA SER A 1 -1.92 56.66 32.34
C SER A 1 -0.97 55.44 32.28
N LYS A 2 0.27 55.58 32.72
CA LYS A 2 1.21 54.46 32.78
C LYS A 2 0.63 53.27 33.59
N ASP A 3 -0.14 53.57 34.63
CA ASP A 3 -0.77 52.56 35.48
C ASP A 3 -1.83 51.74 34.76
N SER A 4 -2.55 52.33 33.82
CA SER A 4 -3.54 51.60 33.02
C SER A 4 -2.88 50.59 32.06
N ILE A 5 -1.72 50.93 31.51
CA ILE A 5 -0.96 50.07 30.61
C ILE A 5 -0.40 48.86 31.39
N VAL A 6 0.17 49.12 32.59
CA VAL A 6 0.71 48.08 33.46
C VAL A 6 -0.38 47.11 33.92
N ARG A 7 -1.59 47.62 34.18
CA ARG A 7 -2.74 46.77 34.56
C ARG A 7 -3.19 45.87 33.41
N ILE A 8 -3.31 46.40 32.18
CA ILE A 8 -3.65 45.63 30.97
C ILE A 8 -2.62 44.51 30.73
N TRP A 9 -1.31 44.85 30.85
CA TRP A 9 -0.26 43.87 30.68
C TRP A 9 -0.30 42.75 31.76
N ARG A 10 -0.64 43.07 33.02
CA ARG A 10 -0.82 42.07 34.07
C ARG A 10 -2.02 41.16 33.78
N GLU A 11 -3.14 41.69 33.31
CA GLU A 11 -4.33 40.91 32.97
C GLU A 11 -4.07 40.01 31.78
N ILE A 12 -3.37 40.47 30.73
CA ILE A 12 -2.95 39.65 29.58
C ILE A 12 -1.99 38.54 30.04
N PHE A 13 -1.03 38.86 30.89
CA PHE A 13 -0.05 37.91 31.40
C PHE A 13 -0.74 36.83 32.26
N GLN A 14 -1.65 37.21 33.15
CA GLN A 14 -2.44 36.31 33.98
C GLN A 14 -3.38 35.41 33.14
N ALA A 15 -4.02 35.98 32.10
CA ALA A 15 -4.83 35.22 31.17
C ALA A 15 -3.99 34.23 30.35
N SER A 16 -2.81 34.66 29.90
CA SER A 16 -1.85 33.78 29.18
C SER A 16 -1.31 32.65 30.07
N THR A 17 -1.00 32.95 31.35
CA THR A 17 -0.54 31.96 32.34
C THR A 17 -1.65 30.94 32.63
N LYS A 18 -2.91 31.38 32.83
CA LYS A 18 -4.06 30.49 32.99
C LYS A 18 -4.33 29.64 31.76
N LEU A 19 -4.14 30.18 30.56
CA LEU A 19 -4.24 29.41 29.31
C LEU A 19 -3.11 28.36 29.20
N GLN A 20 -1.91 28.70 29.63
CA GLN A 20 -0.78 27.78 29.71
C GLN A 20 -0.99 26.70 30.79
N GLU A 21 -1.48 27.07 31.97
CA GLU A 21 -1.81 26.11 33.04
C GLU A 21 -2.93 25.16 32.65
N ASN A 22 -3.98 25.63 31.97
CA ASN A 22 -5.04 24.78 31.42
C ASN A 22 -4.55 23.88 30.27
N ASN A 23 -3.55 24.29 29.50
CA ASN A 23 -2.92 23.46 28.46
C ASN A 23 -1.85 22.51 29.01
N SER A 24 -1.22 22.81 30.17
CA SER A 24 -0.18 21.95 30.75
C SER A 24 -0.71 20.64 31.33
N SER A 25 -2.02 20.51 31.50
CA SER A 25 -2.68 19.25 31.93
C SER A 25 -3.10 18.34 30.78
N LEU A 26 -3.00 18.79 29.53
CA LEU A 26 -3.38 18.02 28.35
C LEU A 26 -2.16 17.39 27.69
N ILE A 27 -2.23 16.08 27.46
CA ILE A 27 -1.26 15.38 26.61
C ILE A 27 -1.34 16.02 25.21
N THR A 28 -0.21 16.59 24.78
CA THR A 28 -0.09 17.21 23.46
C THR A 28 0.56 16.25 22.49
N THR A 29 0.11 16.26 21.22
CA THR A 29 0.70 15.49 20.14
C THR A 29 1.05 16.41 18.96
N LYS A 30 1.77 15.90 17.97
CA LYS A 30 1.99 16.63 16.72
C LYS A 30 0.64 17.05 16.11
N ARG A 31 0.55 18.28 15.62
CA ARG A 31 -0.68 18.84 15.05
C ARG A 31 -1.28 17.96 13.94
N THR A 32 -0.42 17.41 13.09
CA THR A 32 -0.79 16.54 11.97
C THR A 32 -1.37 15.20 12.43
N ILE A 33 -0.91 14.65 13.57
CA ILE A 33 -1.42 13.38 14.13
C ILE A 33 -2.90 13.49 14.51
N ASN A 34 -3.33 14.61 15.08
CA ASN A 34 -4.73 14.84 15.44
C ASN A 34 -5.69 14.81 14.23
N SER A 35 -5.18 15.04 13.02
CA SER A 35 -5.95 15.01 11.77
C SER A 35 -6.00 13.63 11.10
N ILE A 36 -5.35 12.61 11.68
CA ILE A 36 -5.34 11.25 11.14
C ILE A 36 -6.64 10.55 11.57
N ASN A 37 -7.41 10.10 10.59
CA ASN A 37 -8.44 9.10 10.84
C ASN A 37 -7.77 7.73 10.98
N VAL A 38 -8.13 6.97 12.00
CA VAL A 38 -7.62 5.60 12.18
C VAL A 38 -7.96 4.79 10.94
N TYR A 39 -6.94 4.15 10.36
CA TYR A 39 -7.10 3.29 9.19
C TYR A 39 -8.13 2.19 9.45
N LYS A 40 -9.10 2.06 8.56
CA LYS A 40 -10.11 1.00 8.62
C LYS A 40 -9.85 0.02 7.48
N GLY A 41 -9.32 -1.14 7.83
CA GLY A 41 -9.17 -2.25 6.88
C GLY A 41 -10.50 -2.70 6.28
N GLY A 42 -10.46 -3.52 5.24
CA GLY A 42 -11.66 -4.21 4.74
C GLY A 42 -12.28 -5.05 5.85
N LYS A 43 -13.62 -5.12 5.91
CA LYS A 43 -14.31 -6.03 6.83
C LYS A 43 -13.82 -7.47 6.61
N SER A 44 -13.77 -8.25 7.69
CA SER A 44 -13.35 -9.66 7.65
C SER A 44 -14.42 -10.61 8.19
N SER A 45 -15.53 -10.06 8.70
CA SER A 45 -16.62 -10.85 9.27
C SER A 45 -17.97 -10.16 9.05
N VAL A 46 -19.02 -10.95 9.05
CA VAL A 46 -20.42 -10.49 9.03
C VAL A 46 -21.15 -11.20 10.16
N THR A 47 -21.81 -10.45 11.02
CA THR A 47 -22.55 -11.00 12.17
C THR A 47 -23.59 -12.02 11.70
N GLY A 48 -23.58 -13.24 12.28
CA GLY A 48 -24.51 -14.30 11.96
C GLY A 48 -24.23 -15.07 10.66
N LYS A 49 -23.03 -14.96 10.09
CA LYS A 49 -22.58 -15.74 8.92
C LYS A 49 -21.30 -16.50 9.26
N ASP A 50 -21.32 -17.81 9.08
CA ASP A 50 -20.17 -18.69 9.32
C ASP A 50 -19.34 -18.89 8.03
N ASN A 51 -20.01 -18.96 6.88
CA ASN A 51 -19.37 -19.11 5.59
C ASN A 51 -19.26 -17.74 4.91
N ILE A 52 -18.05 -17.18 4.93
CA ILE A 52 -17.76 -15.85 4.39
C ILE A 52 -16.82 -15.96 3.21
N ILE A 53 -17.17 -15.32 2.10
CA ILE A 53 -16.28 -15.06 0.96
C ILE A 53 -15.67 -13.68 1.15
N LYS A 54 -14.37 -13.62 1.48
CA LYS A 54 -13.68 -12.36 1.79
C LYS A 54 -12.91 -11.81 0.58
N LEU A 55 -13.49 -10.84 -0.11
CA LEU A 55 -12.92 -10.20 -1.31
C LEU A 55 -12.62 -8.71 -1.10
N SER A 56 -12.23 -8.30 0.12
CA SER A 56 -12.13 -6.88 0.52
C SER A 56 -10.70 -6.35 0.68
N SER A 57 -9.68 -7.21 0.75
CA SER A 57 -8.33 -6.80 1.16
C SER A 57 -7.21 -7.17 0.18
N ASN A 58 -7.57 -7.63 -1.02
CA ASN A 58 -6.62 -8.03 -2.06
C ASN A 58 -5.64 -9.13 -1.57
N GLU A 59 -6.14 -10.02 -0.73
CA GLU A 59 -5.41 -11.22 -0.32
C GLU A 59 -5.37 -12.22 -1.47
N ASN A 60 -4.46 -13.19 -1.42
CA ASN A 60 -4.45 -14.31 -2.34
C ASN A 60 -5.39 -15.40 -1.80
N SER A 61 -6.54 -15.61 -2.44
CA SER A 61 -7.53 -16.61 -2.01
C SER A 61 -7.04 -18.06 -2.15
N TYR A 62 -5.99 -18.31 -2.95
CA TYR A 62 -5.36 -19.64 -3.03
C TYR A 62 -4.45 -19.94 -1.83
N GLY A 63 -4.14 -18.92 -1.01
CA GLY A 63 -3.26 -19.05 0.14
C GLY A 63 -1.77 -19.09 -0.21
N PRO A 64 -0.92 -19.52 0.73
CA PRO A 64 0.51 -19.72 0.49
C PRO A 64 0.76 -21.02 -0.29
N SER A 65 1.97 -21.16 -0.87
CA SER A 65 2.33 -22.34 -1.67
C SER A 65 2.32 -23.62 -0.87
N PRO A 66 2.12 -24.80 -1.52
CA PRO A 66 2.19 -26.10 -0.85
C PRO A 66 3.51 -26.33 -0.11
N LYS A 67 4.64 -25.86 -0.64
CA LYS A 67 5.95 -25.94 0.05
C LYS A 67 5.96 -25.15 1.36
N VAL A 68 5.36 -23.98 1.35
CA VAL A 68 5.20 -23.14 2.56
C VAL A 68 4.32 -23.84 3.59
N LEU A 69 3.18 -24.37 3.16
CA LEU A 69 2.25 -25.08 4.06
C LEU A 69 2.88 -26.33 4.68
N ASP A 70 3.62 -27.13 3.90
CA ASP A 70 4.34 -28.30 4.39
C ASP A 70 5.40 -27.90 5.42
N HIS A 71 6.12 -26.82 5.18
CA HIS A 71 7.12 -26.29 6.12
C HIS A 71 6.47 -25.79 7.41
N ILE A 72 5.40 -25.01 7.36
CA ILE A 72 4.69 -24.52 8.56
C ILE A 72 4.26 -25.67 9.46
N ASN A 73 3.78 -26.77 8.88
CA ASN A 73 3.33 -27.94 9.62
C ASN A 73 4.48 -28.73 10.30
N LYS A 74 5.71 -28.56 9.83
CA LYS A 74 6.89 -29.31 10.30
C LYS A 74 7.92 -28.43 11.02
N SER A 75 7.78 -27.10 10.95
CA SER A 75 8.78 -26.17 11.46
C SER A 75 8.84 -26.16 12.98
N GLU A 76 10.05 -26.24 13.50
CA GLU A 76 10.37 -26.04 14.92
C GLU A 76 10.79 -24.60 15.23
N THR A 77 10.74 -23.69 14.29
CA THR A 77 11.22 -22.31 14.42
C THR A 77 10.59 -21.58 15.61
N LEU A 78 9.30 -21.83 15.87
CA LEU A 78 8.59 -21.25 16.99
C LEU A 78 9.07 -21.77 18.36
N LEU A 79 9.72 -22.94 18.43
CA LEU A 79 10.32 -23.45 19.66
C LEU A 79 11.48 -22.56 20.14
N ASN A 80 12.10 -21.82 19.22
CA ASN A 80 13.17 -20.85 19.48
C ASN A 80 12.68 -19.40 19.60
N SER A 81 11.39 -19.18 19.78
CA SER A 81 10.76 -17.85 19.84
C SER A 81 11.31 -16.94 20.96
N HIS A 82 12.09 -17.47 21.90
CA HIS A 82 12.79 -16.72 22.93
C HIS A 82 14.08 -16.02 22.43
N ARG A 83 14.46 -16.21 21.16
CA ARG A 83 15.63 -15.59 20.51
C ARG A 83 15.20 -14.51 19.52
N TYR A 84 15.97 -13.42 19.48
CA TYR A 84 15.77 -12.41 18.43
C TYR A 84 16.09 -12.96 17.04
N PRO A 85 15.42 -12.48 15.98
CA PRO A 85 15.77 -12.81 14.60
C PRO A 85 17.14 -12.24 14.20
N SER A 86 17.60 -12.55 13.01
CA SER A 86 18.72 -11.81 12.38
C SER A 86 18.41 -10.32 12.34
N ILE A 87 19.39 -9.48 12.74
CA ILE A 87 19.20 -8.02 12.84
C ILE A 87 18.87 -7.37 11.50
N ASP A 88 19.39 -7.92 10.43
CA ASP A 88 19.27 -7.40 9.06
C ASP A 88 18.63 -8.39 8.09
N GLY A 89 18.31 -9.61 8.54
CA GLY A 89 17.69 -10.66 7.74
C GLY A 89 18.51 -11.08 6.54
N ILE A 90 19.85 -11.21 6.73
CA ILE A 90 20.80 -11.43 5.63
C ILE A 90 20.42 -12.62 4.75
N GLU A 91 19.97 -13.73 5.31
CA GLU A 91 19.61 -14.94 4.56
C GLU A 91 18.45 -14.68 3.58
N LEU A 92 17.39 -13.97 4.02
CA LEU A 92 16.29 -13.58 3.15
C LEU A 92 16.74 -12.55 2.11
N ARG A 93 17.60 -11.60 2.48
CA ARG A 93 18.13 -10.61 1.54
C ARG A 93 18.97 -11.28 0.43
N GLU A 94 19.83 -12.22 0.79
CA GLU A 94 20.59 -13.03 -0.17
C GLU A 94 19.67 -13.84 -1.09
N LYS A 95 18.62 -14.44 -0.52
CA LYS A 95 17.62 -15.18 -1.32
C LYS A 95 16.90 -14.27 -2.31
N ILE A 96 16.46 -13.08 -1.90
CA ILE A 96 15.85 -12.07 -2.77
C ILE A 96 16.87 -11.65 -3.86
N ALA A 97 18.10 -11.36 -3.47
CA ALA A 97 19.16 -10.95 -4.38
C ALA A 97 19.41 -12.00 -5.48
N ILE A 98 19.54 -13.27 -5.10
CA ILE A 98 19.72 -14.39 -6.04
C ILE A 98 18.49 -14.54 -6.94
N THR A 99 17.27 -14.47 -6.37
CA THR A 99 16.03 -14.67 -7.12
C THR A 99 15.80 -13.63 -8.20
N HIS A 100 16.17 -12.38 -7.93
CA HIS A 100 15.92 -11.23 -8.81
C HIS A 100 17.18 -10.66 -9.47
N ASN A 101 18.36 -11.28 -9.26
CA ASN A 101 19.67 -10.80 -9.74
C ASN A 101 19.97 -9.36 -9.29
N LEU A 102 19.89 -9.12 -7.97
CA LEU A 102 20.06 -7.82 -7.32
C LEU A 102 21.29 -7.81 -6.40
N ASP A 103 21.77 -6.62 -6.03
CA ASP A 103 22.78 -6.44 -4.99
C ASP A 103 22.15 -6.55 -3.59
N VAL A 104 22.62 -7.50 -2.79
CA VAL A 104 22.15 -7.76 -1.41
C VAL A 104 22.28 -6.55 -0.50
N ASN A 105 23.27 -5.68 -0.70
CA ASN A 105 23.50 -4.50 0.12
C ASN A 105 22.47 -3.39 -0.10
N ARG A 106 21.74 -3.47 -1.20
CA ARG A 106 20.73 -2.50 -1.60
C ARG A 106 19.31 -2.92 -1.21
N ILE A 107 19.13 -4.08 -0.55
CA ILE A 107 17.85 -4.64 -0.12
C ILE A 107 17.61 -4.32 1.36
N ILE A 108 16.44 -3.77 1.69
CA ILE A 108 16.01 -3.47 3.04
C ILE A 108 14.69 -4.19 3.32
N LEU A 109 14.64 -4.98 4.39
CA LEU A 109 13.43 -5.69 4.82
C LEU A 109 12.54 -4.78 5.68
N GLY A 110 11.23 -4.99 5.57
CA GLY A 110 10.21 -4.31 6.37
C GLY A 110 9.09 -5.24 6.82
N CYS A 111 8.39 -4.85 7.87
CA CYS A 111 7.17 -5.49 8.35
C CYS A 111 6.00 -5.22 7.37
N GLY A 112 6.05 -5.85 6.19
CA GLY A 112 5.29 -5.51 4.99
C GLY A 112 5.93 -4.33 4.24
N SER A 113 5.45 -4.06 3.02
CA SER A 113 5.87 -2.86 2.28
C SER A 113 5.43 -1.56 2.99
N ASP A 114 4.37 -1.59 3.79
CA ASP A 114 3.92 -0.44 4.58
C ASP A 114 5.05 0.16 5.44
N GLU A 115 5.87 -0.68 6.07
CA GLU A 115 6.99 -0.21 6.86
C GLU A 115 8.10 0.37 6.00
N THR A 116 8.37 -0.19 4.80
CA THR A 116 9.37 0.39 3.88
C THR A 116 8.92 1.74 3.31
N LEU A 117 7.63 1.92 3.07
CA LEU A 117 7.05 3.23 2.73
C LEU A 117 7.27 4.24 3.86
N LEU A 118 7.02 3.83 5.11
CA LEU A 118 7.26 4.69 6.28
C LEU A 118 8.75 5.04 6.43
N PHE A 119 9.67 4.11 6.20
CA PHE A 119 11.11 4.39 6.24
C PHE A 119 11.50 5.50 5.28
N ALA A 120 10.97 5.49 4.05
CA ALA A 120 11.22 6.56 3.09
C ALA A 120 10.79 7.93 3.63
N ALA A 121 9.60 8.04 4.19
CA ALA A 121 9.13 9.30 4.76
C ALA A 121 9.94 9.74 5.98
N LEU A 122 10.26 8.83 6.91
CA LEU A 122 11.07 9.12 8.09
C LEU A 122 12.49 9.57 7.72
N ALA A 123 13.03 9.04 6.63
CA ALA A 123 14.40 9.32 6.20
C ALA A 123 14.54 10.64 5.44
N PHE A 124 13.52 11.05 4.69
CA PHE A 124 13.62 12.15 3.73
C PHE A 124 12.69 13.34 3.99
N CYS A 125 11.73 13.22 4.93
CA CYS A 125 10.77 14.28 5.21
C CYS A 125 10.80 14.71 6.67
N GLN A 126 10.47 15.97 6.87
CA GLN A 126 10.26 16.61 8.16
C GLN A 126 9.03 17.52 8.12
N ASP A 127 8.74 18.17 9.25
CA ASP A 127 7.65 19.14 9.34
C ASP A 127 7.83 20.27 8.29
N GLY A 128 6.76 20.55 7.53
CA GLY A 128 6.75 21.55 6.46
C GLY A 128 7.17 21.05 5.08
N ASP A 129 7.70 19.84 4.96
CA ASP A 129 7.97 19.22 3.65
C ASP A 129 6.68 18.76 2.96
N GLU A 130 6.77 18.44 1.68
CA GLU A 130 5.65 17.99 0.86
C GLU A 130 5.90 16.60 0.28
N ILE A 131 4.83 15.80 0.27
CA ILE A 131 4.79 14.49 -0.36
C ILE A 131 3.69 14.49 -1.42
N ILE A 132 4.04 14.13 -2.65
CA ILE A 132 3.11 14.01 -3.78
C ILE A 132 2.61 12.57 -3.88
N HIS A 133 1.31 12.37 -4.08
CA HIS A 133 0.71 11.07 -4.40
C HIS A 133 -0.64 11.24 -5.11
N ALA A 134 -1.15 10.16 -5.72
CA ALA A 134 -2.48 10.15 -6.32
C ALA A 134 -3.57 10.54 -5.30
N LYS A 135 -4.59 11.24 -5.74
CA LYS A 135 -5.76 11.57 -4.91
C LYS A 135 -6.47 10.30 -4.45
N HIS A 136 -6.69 9.37 -5.37
CA HIS A 136 -7.26 8.07 -5.10
C HIS A 136 -6.15 6.99 -5.03
N GLY A 137 -5.02 7.33 -4.37
CA GLY A 137 -3.93 6.41 -4.09
C GLY A 137 -4.13 5.65 -2.77
N PHE A 138 -3.19 4.76 -2.44
CA PHE A 138 -3.25 3.98 -1.22
C PHE A 138 -3.30 4.88 0.03
N GLU A 139 -4.30 4.69 0.88
CA GLU A 139 -4.60 5.55 2.05
C GLU A 139 -3.39 5.77 2.97
N MET A 140 -2.48 4.79 3.04
CA MET A 140 -1.28 4.90 3.88
C MET A 140 -0.36 6.04 3.46
N TYR A 141 -0.33 6.46 2.20
CA TYR A 141 0.50 7.60 1.79
C TYR A 141 0.10 8.88 2.53
N SER A 142 -1.20 9.16 2.60
CA SER A 142 -1.72 10.31 3.34
C SER A 142 -1.49 10.19 4.84
N ILE A 143 -1.63 8.99 5.41
CA ILE A 143 -1.38 8.72 6.82
C ILE A 143 0.11 8.90 7.15
N ILE A 144 1.01 8.30 6.37
CA ILE A 144 2.46 8.42 6.54
C ILE A 144 2.91 9.88 6.42
N THR A 145 2.37 10.62 5.44
CA THR A 145 2.65 12.06 5.28
C THR A 145 2.35 12.83 6.56
N LYS A 146 1.20 12.57 7.19
CA LYS A 146 0.84 13.22 8.46
C LYS A 146 1.71 12.77 9.64
N ILE A 147 2.15 11.50 9.68
CA ILE A 147 3.03 10.97 10.75
C ILE A 147 4.34 11.75 10.79
N VAL A 148 4.92 12.07 9.63
CA VAL A 148 6.19 12.81 9.57
C VAL A 148 6.01 14.32 9.68
N GLY A 149 4.79 14.84 9.68
CA GLY A 149 4.50 16.28 9.75
C GLY A 149 4.48 16.98 8.40
N ALA A 150 4.59 16.22 7.31
CA ALA A 150 4.58 16.76 5.95
C ALA A 150 3.14 17.05 5.45
N THR A 151 3.05 17.71 4.29
CA THR A 151 1.80 18.05 3.62
C THR A 151 1.62 17.19 2.37
N SER A 152 0.43 16.56 2.22
CA SER A 152 0.08 15.84 1.00
C SER A 152 -0.24 16.81 -0.15
N LYS A 153 0.39 16.61 -1.30
CA LYS A 153 0.03 17.18 -2.59
C LYS A 153 -0.66 16.11 -3.42
N LEU A 154 -1.96 16.27 -3.61
CA LEU A 154 -2.79 15.29 -4.30
C LEU A 154 -2.81 15.57 -5.81
N ILE A 155 -2.52 14.54 -6.60
CA ILE A 155 -2.64 14.60 -8.05
C ILE A 155 -3.99 14.02 -8.45
N GLU A 156 -4.77 14.81 -9.15
CA GLU A 156 -6.02 14.34 -9.78
C GLU A 156 -5.68 13.38 -10.92
N GLU A 157 -6.37 12.27 -10.97
CA GLU A 157 -6.27 11.32 -12.06
C GLU A 157 -7.17 11.77 -13.23
N ASN A 158 -6.87 11.29 -14.42
CA ASN A 158 -7.72 11.47 -15.58
C ASN A 158 -9.04 10.66 -15.46
N THR A 159 -9.90 10.75 -16.47
CA THR A 159 -11.18 10.03 -16.49
C THR A 159 -11.06 8.50 -16.43
N ASN A 160 -9.89 7.96 -16.74
CA ASN A 160 -9.58 6.53 -16.63
C ASN A 160 -8.86 6.17 -15.32
N TYR A 161 -8.81 7.09 -14.35
CA TYR A 161 -8.13 6.93 -13.07
C TYR A 161 -6.62 6.67 -13.20
N THR A 162 -5.99 7.12 -14.26
CA THR A 162 -4.53 7.10 -14.44
C THR A 162 -3.96 8.45 -14.09
N ILE A 163 -2.82 8.47 -13.40
CA ILE A 163 -2.08 9.70 -13.09
C ILE A 163 -1.42 10.21 -14.38
N ASP A 164 -1.46 11.54 -14.56
CA ASP A 164 -0.70 12.22 -15.59
C ASP A 164 0.65 12.70 -15.03
N VAL A 165 1.74 12.33 -15.70
CA VAL A 165 3.10 12.69 -15.31
C VAL A 165 3.33 14.21 -15.32
N ASP A 166 2.78 14.92 -16.29
CA ASP A 166 2.96 16.38 -16.37
C ASP A 166 2.21 17.08 -15.21
N SER A 167 1.09 16.53 -14.76
CA SER A 167 0.39 17.01 -13.57
C SER A 167 1.23 16.84 -12.30
N ILE A 168 2.00 15.74 -12.18
CA ILE A 168 2.96 15.57 -11.07
C ILE A 168 4.02 16.69 -11.12
N LEU A 169 4.62 16.90 -12.29
CA LEU A 169 5.70 17.88 -12.47
C LEU A 169 5.26 19.30 -12.14
N GLN A 170 4.00 19.67 -12.45
CA GLN A 170 3.43 20.98 -12.15
C GLN A 170 3.22 21.24 -10.65
N GLN A 171 3.08 20.18 -9.83
CA GLN A 171 2.87 20.29 -8.38
C GLN A 171 4.18 20.36 -7.57
N ILE A 172 5.32 20.19 -8.21
CA ILE A 172 6.63 20.23 -7.55
C ILE A 172 6.94 21.63 -7.04
N THR A 173 7.35 21.69 -5.79
CA THR A 173 7.86 22.91 -5.13
C THR A 173 9.25 22.63 -4.52
N PRO A 174 9.96 23.65 -4.02
CA PRO A 174 11.21 23.44 -3.26
C PRO A 174 11.06 22.57 -2.00
N SER A 175 9.84 22.49 -1.45
CA SER A 175 9.52 21.66 -0.27
C SER A 175 9.19 20.21 -0.62
N THR A 176 9.02 19.88 -1.89
CA THR A 176 8.72 18.50 -2.32
C THR A 176 9.92 17.60 -2.09
N LYS A 177 9.73 16.48 -1.33
CA LYS A 177 10.78 15.52 -1.00
C LYS A 177 10.52 14.12 -1.55
N ILE A 178 9.26 13.68 -1.54
CA ILE A 178 8.87 12.34 -1.96
C ILE A 178 7.70 12.40 -2.95
N ILE A 179 7.73 11.49 -3.91
CA ILE A 179 6.59 11.14 -4.75
C ILE A 179 6.30 9.66 -4.53
N TYR A 180 5.12 9.32 -3.98
CA TYR A 180 4.64 7.94 -3.94
C TYR A 180 3.87 7.61 -5.20
N LEU A 181 4.32 6.59 -5.92
CA LEU A 181 3.69 6.04 -7.11
C LEU A 181 3.35 4.57 -6.89
N ALA A 182 2.09 4.26 -6.61
CA ALA A 182 1.61 2.88 -6.65
C ALA A 182 1.50 2.43 -8.11
N ASN A 183 2.21 1.37 -8.49
CA ASN A 183 2.26 0.89 -9.86
C ASN A 183 2.26 -0.65 -9.91
N PRO A 184 1.08 -1.28 -10.12
CA PRO A 184 -0.27 -0.71 -10.28
C PRO A 184 -0.84 0.00 -9.06
N ASN A 185 -1.72 0.99 -9.32
CA ASN A 185 -2.35 1.78 -8.27
C ASN A 185 -3.44 0.97 -7.53
N ASN A 186 -3.59 1.22 -6.27
CA ASN A 186 -4.69 0.76 -5.43
C ASN A 186 -5.47 1.99 -4.91
N PRO A 187 -6.78 2.13 -5.21
CA PRO A 187 -7.73 1.07 -5.54
C PRO A 187 -8.07 0.90 -7.03
N THR A 188 -7.52 1.69 -7.94
CA THR A 188 -7.97 1.79 -9.34
C THR A 188 -7.43 0.67 -10.24
N GLY A 189 -6.27 0.12 -9.91
CA GLY A 189 -5.60 -0.92 -10.70
C GLY A 189 -4.86 -0.40 -11.93
N THR A 190 -4.89 0.90 -12.19
CA THR A 190 -4.19 1.55 -13.31
C THR A 190 -2.67 1.57 -13.08
N TYR A 191 -1.90 1.65 -14.15
CA TYR A 191 -0.44 1.72 -14.07
C TYR A 191 0.11 2.79 -15.00
N LEU A 192 1.34 3.19 -14.75
CA LEU A 192 2.18 3.98 -15.64
C LEU A 192 3.13 3.03 -16.38
N SER A 193 3.28 3.21 -17.67
CA SER A 193 4.26 2.52 -18.48
C SER A 193 5.70 2.90 -18.08
N ARG A 194 6.67 2.05 -18.46
CA ARG A 194 8.09 2.39 -18.29
C ARG A 194 8.45 3.75 -18.90
N THR A 195 7.93 4.03 -20.07
CA THR A 195 8.20 5.29 -20.78
C THR A 195 7.72 6.51 -19.98
N GLU A 196 6.53 6.44 -19.38
CA GLU A 196 5.99 7.52 -18.56
C GLU A 196 6.81 7.73 -17.28
N ILE A 197 7.22 6.64 -16.61
CA ILE A 197 8.05 6.71 -15.39
C ILE A 197 9.44 7.27 -15.72
N VAL A 198 10.08 6.84 -16.79
CA VAL A 198 11.38 7.36 -17.24
C VAL A 198 11.29 8.85 -17.61
N ASN A 199 10.21 9.25 -18.29
CA ASN A 199 9.94 10.66 -18.60
C ASN A 199 9.83 11.50 -17.32
N LEU A 200 9.12 11.02 -16.31
CA LEU A 200 9.05 11.66 -14.99
C LEU A 200 10.43 11.79 -14.36
N LEU A 201 11.15 10.68 -14.20
CA LEU A 201 12.44 10.62 -13.51
C LEU A 201 13.51 11.51 -14.16
N ASN A 202 13.51 11.64 -15.49
CA ASN A 202 14.41 12.51 -16.22
C ASN A 202 14.15 14.00 -15.98
N LYS A 203 12.90 14.39 -15.72
CA LYS A 203 12.50 15.78 -15.50
C LYS A 203 12.55 16.20 -14.02
N LEU A 204 12.64 15.23 -13.10
CA LEU A 204 12.63 15.49 -11.68
C LEU A 204 13.94 16.13 -11.17
N PRO A 205 13.86 17.10 -10.23
CA PRO A 205 15.01 17.51 -9.42
C PRO A 205 15.60 16.31 -8.68
N LYS A 206 16.92 16.15 -8.71
CA LYS A 206 17.62 14.96 -8.16
C LYS A 206 17.50 14.76 -6.65
N HIS A 207 17.04 15.77 -5.91
CA HIS A 207 16.79 15.65 -4.47
C HIS A 207 15.43 15.04 -4.13
N ILE A 208 14.53 14.89 -5.10
CA ILE A 208 13.22 14.28 -4.90
C ILE A 208 13.35 12.76 -5.04
N VAL A 209 12.91 12.04 -4.02
CA VAL A 209 12.89 10.58 -4.04
C VAL A 209 11.56 10.09 -4.59
N VAL A 210 11.59 9.19 -5.56
CA VAL A 210 10.40 8.50 -6.06
C VAL A 210 10.32 7.14 -5.41
N VAL A 211 9.20 6.87 -4.74
CA VAL A 211 8.89 5.55 -4.17
C VAL A 211 7.91 4.86 -5.10
N LEU A 212 8.41 3.89 -5.85
CA LEU A 212 7.63 3.05 -6.75
C LEU A 212 7.09 1.84 -5.98
N ASP A 213 5.82 1.94 -5.57
CA ASP A 213 5.17 0.89 -4.79
C ASP A 213 4.63 -0.20 -5.72
N GLY A 214 5.36 -1.30 -5.79
CA GLY A 214 5.07 -2.46 -6.61
C GLY A 214 4.34 -3.58 -5.88
N ALA A 215 3.40 -3.28 -4.98
CA ALA A 215 2.67 -4.30 -4.22
C ALA A 215 1.91 -5.30 -5.10
N TYR A 216 1.61 -4.96 -6.35
CA TYR A 216 0.89 -5.80 -7.32
C TYR A 216 1.72 -6.10 -8.58
N ALA A 217 3.01 -5.79 -8.55
CA ALA A 217 3.88 -5.87 -9.74
C ALA A 217 3.94 -7.26 -10.37
N GLU A 218 3.87 -8.32 -9.57
CA GLU A 218 3.93 -9.70 -10.03
C GLU A 218 2.69 -10.12 -10.85
N TYR A 219 1.57 -9.38 -10.73
CA TYR A 219 0.36 -9.65 -11.51
C TYR A 219 0.36 -9.01 -12.90
N VAL A 220 1.27 -8.08 -13.18
CA VAL A 220 1.27 -7.34 -14.45
C VAL A 220 1.98 -8.13 -15.54
N ILE A 221 1.28 -8.35 -16.67
CA ILE A 221 1.79 -9.07 -17.85
C ILE A 221 1.94 -8.16 -19.08
N LYS A 222 1.91 -6.84 -18.89
CA LYS A 222 2.02 -5.85 -19.98
C LYS A 222 3.47 -5.66 -20.40
N ASP A 223 3.72 -5.63 -21.69
CA ASP A 223 5.06 -5.49 -22.27
C ASP A 223 5.70 -4.11 -22.00
N ASP A 224 4.88 -3.07 -21.80
CA ASP A 224 5.32 -1.70 -21.52
C ASP A 224 5.45 -1.39 -20.03
N TYR A 225 5.17 -2.36 -19.15
CA TYR A 225 5.31 -2.23 -17.71
C TYR A 225 6.74 -2.50 -17.25
N ASP A 226 7.23 -1.67 -16.33
CA ASP A 226 8.50 -1.93 -15.63
C ASP A 226 8.22 -2.20 -14.15
N SER A 227 8.70 -3.33 -13.68
CA SER A 227 8.55 -3.74 -12.28
C SER A 227 9.42 -2.92 -11.30
N GLY A 228 10.28 -2.03 -11.79
CA GLY A 228 11.15 -1.14 -11.02
C GLY A 228 12.58 -1.62 -10.89
N PHE A 229 12.91 -2.88 -11.22
CA PHE A 229 14.28 -3.38 -11.08
C PHE A 229 15.26 -2.61 -11.99
N SER A 230 14.94 -2.48 -13.28
CA SER A 230 15.80 -1.76 -14.23
C SER A 230 15.86 -0.26 -13.89
N LEU A 231 14.77 0.33 -13.44
CA LEU A 231 14.72 1.74 -13.05
C LEU A 231 15.65 2.06 -11.86
N THR A 232 15.80 1.14 -10.89
CA THR A 232 16.72 1.33 -9.77
C THR A 232 18.19 1.23 -10.14
N GLU A 233 18.51 0.67 -11.32
CA GLU A 233 19.88 0.67 -11.89
C GLU A 233 20.15 1.94 -12.70
N GLU A 234 19.11 2.55 -13.27
CA GLU A 234 19.23 3.74 -14.11
C GLU A 234 19.16 5.06 -13.31
N PHE A 235 18.44 5.05 -12.18
CA PHE A 235 18.16 6.26 -11.38
C PHE A 235 18.49 6.07 -9.91
N GLU A 236 19.34 6.93 -9.37
CA GLU A 236 19.79 6.87 -7.97
C GLU A 236 18.72 7.27 -6.94
N ASN A 237 17.70 8.05 -7.35
CA ASN A 237 16.69 8.63 -6.48
C ASN A 237 15.37 7.86 -6.49
N ILE A 238 15.39 6.57 -6.79
CA ILE A 238 14.21 5.69 -6.75
C ILE A 238 14.34 4.65 -5.64
N ILE A 239 13.22 4.38 -4.98
CA ILE A 239 13.02 3.27 -4.05
C ILE A 239 11.89 2.41 -4.64
N MET A 240 12.18 1.17 -5.00
CA MET A 240 11.16 0.20 -5.40
C MET A 240 10.76 -0.62 -4.19
N THR A 241 9.44 -0.83 -3.96
CA THR A 241 8.94 -1.66 -2.86
C THR A 241 8.25 -2.93 -3.35
N ARG A 242 8.26 -3.99 -2.52
CA ARG A 242 7.62 -5.28 -2.75
C ARG A 242 7.03 -5.82 -1.46
N THR A 243 6.01 -6.65 -1.60
CA THR A 243 5.37 -7.31 -0.46
C THR A 243 5.15 -8.79 -0.72
N PHE A 244 5.28 -9.60 0.32
CA PHE A 244 4.85 -11.00 0.28
C PHE A 244 3.35 -11.18 0.60
N SER A 245 2.64 -10.08 0.90
CA SER A 245 1.24 -10.10 1.31
C SER A 245 0.25 -10.43 0.19
N LYS A 246 0.64 -10.26 -1.08
CA LYS A 246 -0.27 -10.38 -2.23
C LYS A 246 -0.05 -11.71 -2.94
N VAL A 247 0.68 -11.76 -4.02
CA VAL A 247 0.85 -12.94 -4.86
C VAL A 247 1.37 -14.16 -4.09
N TYR A 248 2.23 -13.97 -3.09
CA TYR A 248 2.78 -15.06 -2.28
C TYR A 248 1.84 -15.60 -1.19
N GLY A 249 0.70 -14.96 -0.94
CA GLY A 249 -0.28 -15.42 0.06
C GLY A 249 0.16 -15.29 1.51
N LEU A 250 1.13 -14.43 1.84
CA LEU A 250 1.74 -14.31 3.17
C LEU A 250 1.31 -13.03 3.91
N ALA A 251 0.09 -12.56 3.71
CA ALA A 251 -0.40 -11.31 4.28
C ALA A 251 -0.29 -11.24 5.82
N ALA A 252 -0.54 -12.35 6.51
CA ALA A 252 -0.48 -12.45 7.98
C ALA A 252 0.95 -12.39 8.54
N LEU A 253 1.95 -12.74 7.74
CA LEU A 253 3.34 -12.80 8.19
C LEU A 253 4.05 -11.45 8.19
N ARG A 254 3.40 -10.41 7.66
CA ARG A 254 3.90 -9.04 7.68
C ARG A 254 5.35 -8.93 7.20
N ILE A 255 5.65 -9.37 6.00
CA ILE A 255 6.99 -9.30 5.41
C ILE A 255 6.93 -8.62 4.02
N GLY A 256 7.86 -7.73 3.79
CA GLY A 256 8.07 -7.01 2.55
C GLY A 256 9.50 -6.49 2.48
N TRP A 257 9.84 -5.83 1.42
CA TRP A 257 11.18 -5.31 1.20
C TRP A 257 11.17 -4.13 0.21
N CYS A 258 12.27 -3.38 0.22
CA CYS A 258 12.53 -2.39 -0.83
C CYS A 258 13.94 -2.52 -1.35
N TYR A 259 14.15 -1.96 -2.55
CA TYR A 259 15.42 -1.91 -3.25
C TYR A 259 15.66 -0.50 -3.77
N SER A 260 16.90 -0.01 -3.65
CA SER A 260 17.25 1.36 -4.03
C SER A 260 18.74 1.46 -4.32
N SER A 261 19.27 2.66 -4.61
CA SER A 261 20.71 2.88 -4.60
C SER A 261 21.33 2.57 -3.23
N GLU A 262 22.60 2.18 -3.20
CA GLU A 262 23.31 1.87 -1.96
C GLU A 262 23.28 3.06 -0.97
N LYS A 263 23.38 4.29 -1.47
CA LYS A 263 23.28 5.50 -0.69
C LYS A 263 21.94 5.62 0.04
N ILE A 264 20.84 5.36 -0.66
CA ILE A 264 19.49 5.38 -0.08
C ILE A 264 19.32 4.20 0.89
N ALA A 265 19.73 2.99 0.52
CA ALA A 265 19.65 1.81 1.38
C ALA A 265 20.37 2.03 2.73
N ASN A 266 21.57 2.62 2.69
CA ASN A 266 22.32 2.99 3.90
C ASN A 266 21.58 4.03 4.76
N ILE A 267 20.83 4.95 4.16
CA ILE A 267 20.00 5.91 4.89
C ILE A 267 18.78 5.21 5.53
N LEU A 268 18.06 4.37 4.77
CA LEU A 268 16.91 3.63 5.27
C LEU A 268 17.27 2.70 6.44
N ASN A 269 18.44 2.07 6.42
CA ASN A 269 18.94 1.26 7.53
C ASN A 269 19.09 2.03 8.85
N LYS A 270 19.24 3.37 8.80
CA LYS A 270 19.37 4.20 10.02
C LYS A 270 18.03 4.46 10.70
N VAL A 271 16.93 4.42 9.96
CA VAL A 271 15.57 4.64 10.48
C VAL A 271 14.82 3.35 10.75
N LYS A 272 15.32 2.23 10.19
CA LYS A 272 14.78 0.88 10.43
C LYS A 272 14.98 0.48 11.89
N GLY A 273 13.91 0.00 12.54
CA GLY A 273 14.02 -0.60 13.88
C GLY A 273 14.91 -1.87 13.85
N PRO A 274 15.70 -2.13 14.91
CA PRO A 274 16.44 -3.37 15.01
C PRO A 274 15.48 -4.56 15.11
N PHE A 275 15.82 -5.69 14.45
CA PHE A 275 15.02 -6.93 14.52
C PHE A 275 13.56 -6.76 14.03
N ASN A 276 13.32 -5.87 13.09
CA ASN A 276 11.97 -5.46 12.67
C ASN A 276 11.16 -6.55 11.94
N THR A 277 11.78 -7.63 11.48
CA THR A 277 11.10 -8.74 10.79
C THR A 277 11.30 -10.06 11.56
N GLN A 278 10.23 -10.83 11.73
CA GLN A 278 10.21 -12.06 12.52
C GLN A 278 10.98 -13.18 11.82
N THR A 279 11.64 -14.07 12.58
CA THR A 279 12.37 -15.24 12.07
C THR A 279 11.48 -16.11 11.18
N ILE A 280 10.29 -16.47 11.67
CA ILE A 280 9.35 -17.30 10.91
C ILE A 280 8.91 -16.64 9.58
N SER A 281 8.75 -15.32 9.57
CA SER A 281 8.38 -14.58 8.36
C SER A 281 9.50 -14.58 7.33
N GLN A 282 10.75 -14.43 7.78
CA GLN A 282 11.93 -14.51 6.91
C GLN A 282 12.08 -15.91 6.30
N GLU A 283 11.98 -16.95 7.12
CA GLU A 283 12.08 -18.35 6.71
C GLU A 283 11.03 -18.73 5.69
N ILE A 284 9.77 -18.40 5.95
CA ILE A 284 8.65 -18.71 5.05
C ILE A 284 8.75 -17.91 3.73
N ALA A 285 9.19 -16.65 3.80
CA ALA A 285 9.39 -15.84 2.60
C ALA A 285 10.47 -16.43 1.67
N MET A 286 11.56 -16.98 2.21
CA MET A 286 12.58 -17.68 1.41
C MET A 286 12.00 -18.87 0.66
N LEU A 287 11.17 -19.67 1.32
CA LEU A 287 10.50 -20.83 0.68
C LEU A 287 9.50 -20.38 -0.38
N ALA A 288 8.75 -19.33 -0.13
CA ALA A 288 7.80 -18.78 -1.11
C ALA A 288 8.50 -18.30 -2.39
N LEU A 289 9.71 -17.73 -2.29
CA LEU A 289 10.54 -17.33 -3.44
C LEU A 289 11.03 -18.52 -4.27
N GLU A 290 11.11 -19.70 -3.70
CA GLU A 290 11.54 -20.93 -4.40
C GLU A 290 10.44 -21.55 -5.25
N ASP A 291 9.18 -21.30 -4.92
CA ASP A 291 8.04 -21.92 -5.59
C ASP A 291 7.54 -21.09 -6.78
N LYS A 292 8.40 -20.97 -7.80
CA LYS A 292 8.12 -20.19 -9.01
C LYS A 292 6.94 -20.76 -9.82
N GLU A 293 6.73 -22.07 -9.77
CA GLU A 293 5.61 -22.73 -10.46
C GLU A 293 4.29 -22.32 -9.83
N TYR A 294 4.18 -22.37 -8.50
CA TYR A 294 3.00 -21.90 -7.78
C TYR A 294 2.74 -20.40 -8.01
N LEU A 295 3.79 -19.58 -7.97
CA LEU A 295 3.67 -18.15 -8.26
C LEU A 295 3.05 -17.91 -9.64
N LYS A 296 3.56 -18.62 -10.66
CA LYS A 296 3.03 -18.53 -12.01
C LYS A 296 1.57 -19.00 -12.08
N GLU A 297 1.23 -20.08 -11.43
CA GLU A 297 -0.14 -20.60 -11.36
C GLU A 297 -1.10 -19.58 -10.76
N VAL A 298 -0.72 -18.91 -9.64
CA VAL A 298 -1.52 -17.85 -9.01
C VAL A 298 -1.75 -16.69 -9.96
N VAL A 299 -0.72 -16.24 -10.68
CA VAL A 299 -0.83 -15.14 -11.65
C VAL A 299 -1.73 -15.53 -12.83
N ASP A 300 -1.51 -16.70 -13.41
CA ASP A 300 -2.29 -17.20 -14.55
C ASP A 300 -3.78 -17.37 -14.17
N ASN A 301 -4.05 -17.94 -12.99
CA ASN A 301 -5.41 -18.08 -12.46
C ASN A 301 -6.06 -16.72 -12.22
N ASN A 302 -5.33 -15.78 -11.61
CA ASN A 302 -5.84 -14.44 -11.40
C ASN A 302 -6.29 -13.78 -12.73
N HIS A 303 -5.47 -13.84 -13.77
CA HIS A 303 -5.82 -13.28 -15.08
C HIS A 303 -7.03 -13.95 -15.70
N LYS A 304 -7.06 -15.29 -15.67
CA LYS A 304 -8.18 -16.08 -16.24
C LYS A 304 -9.49 -15.77 -15.51
N VAL A 305 -9.47 -15.81 -14.18
CA VAL A 305 -10.68 -15.62 -13.36
C VAL A 305 -11.15 -14.17 -13.42
N LYS A 306 -10.21 -13.20 -13.37
CA LYS A 306 -10.52 -11.77 -13.48
C LYS A 306 -11.20 -11.47 -14.83
N LYS A 307 -10.61 -11.93 -15.93
CA LYS A 307 -11.19 -11.74 -17.25
C LYS A 307 -12.60 -12.30 -17.33
N TRP A 308 -12.81 -13.53 -16.90
CA TRP A 308 -14.12 -14.16 -16.87
C TRP A 308 -15.13 -13.35 -16.03
N PHE A 309 -14.71 -12.92 -14.82
CA PHE A 309 -15.54 -12.16 -13.90
C PHE A 309 -15.97 -10.80 -14.50
N GLU A 310 -15.05 -10.06 -15.10
CA GLU A 310 -15.31 -8.78 -15.75
C GLU A 310 -16.19 -8.94 -16.99
N ASP A 311 -16.02 -10.02 -17.76
CA ASP A 311 -16.91 -10.36 -18.89
C ASP A 311 -18.34 -10.66 -18.40
N GLU A 312 -18.52 -11.34 -17.25
CA GLU A 312 -19.85 -11.57 -16.65
C GLU A 312 -20.49 -10.27 -16.12
N LEU A 313 -19.70 -9.40 -15.46
CA LEU A 313 -20.18 -8.09 -15.00
C LEU A 313 -20.65 -7.21 -16.17
N LYS A 314 -19.92 -7.23 -17.26
CA LYS A 314 -20.31 -6.50 -18.48
C LYS A 314 -21.66 -6.95 -19.05
N LYS A 315 -21.99 -8.25 -18.96
CA LYS A 315 -23.30 -8.76 -19.37
C LYS A 315 -24.46 -8.24 -18.50
N MET A 316 -24.14 -7.80 -17.28
CA MET A 316 -25.09 -7.19 -16.33
C MET A 316 -25.06 -5.66 -16.34
N ASP A 317 -24.44 -5.05 -17.36
CA ASP A 317 -24.27 -3.59 -17.49
C ASP A 317 -23.52 -2.95 -16.29
N ILE A 318 -22.58 -3.71 -15.69
CA ILE A 318 -21.70 -3.23 -14.62
C ILE A 318 -20.34 -2.92 -15.22
N ASN A 319 -19.93 -1.65 -15.15
CA ASN A 319 -18.67 -1.19 -15.71
C ASN A 319 -17.49 -1.51 -14.77
N CYS A 320 -16.42 -2.05 -15.36
CA CYS A 320 -15.13 -2.21 -14.71
C CYS A 320 -14.12 -1.24 -15.33
N GLY A 321 -13.35 -0.55 -14.47
CA GLY A 321 -12.16 0.16 -14.89
C GLY A 321 -11.01 -0.81 -15.20
N PRO A 322 -9.98 -0.36 -15.93
CA PRO A 322 -8.79 -1.18 -16.16
C PRO A 322 -8.09 -1.49 -14.82
N SER A 323 -7.74 -2.75 -14.61
CA SER A 323 -7.01 -3.16 -13.40
C SER A 323 -5.95 -4.20 -13.73
N GLU A 324 -4.70 -3.92 -13.36
CA GLU A 324 -3.58 -4.85 -13.47
C GLU A 324 -3.20 -5.50 -12.13
N GLY A 325 -4.00 -5.28 -11.07
CA GLY A 325 -3.87 -5.97 -9.78
C GLY A 325 -4.69 -7.27 -9.70
N ASN A 326 -4.72 -7.85 -8.49
CA ASN A 326 -5.57 -8.99 -8.16
C ASN A 326 -6.97 -8.57 -7.68
N PHE A 327 -7.54 -7.56 -8.32
CA PHE A 327 -8.87 -7.03 -8.03
C PHE A 327 -9.49 -6.37 -9.26
N SER A 328 -10.81 -6.29 -9.30
CA SER A 328 -11.55 -5.48 -10.26
C SER A 328 -12.04 -4.20 -9.59
N PHE A 329 -11.97 -3.09 -10.33
CA PHE A 329 -12.43 -1.77 -9.94
C PHE A 329 -13.77 -1.49 -10.62
N ILE A 330 -14.86 -1.56 -9.86
CA ILE A 330 -16.23 -1.41 -10.36
C ILE A 330 -16.66 0.04 -10.21
N GLN A 331 -17.23 0.58 -11.30
CA GLN A 331 -17.79 1.92 -11.37
C GLN A 331 -19.31 1.85 -11.58
N SER A 332 -20.05 2.65 -10.83
CA SER A 332 -21.51 2.68 -10.90
C SER A 332 -22.03 4.06 -10.47
N SER A 333 -23.33 4.20 -10.23
CA SER A 333 -23.85 5.32 -9.43
C SER A 333 -23.63 5.03 -7.93
N GLU A 334 -23.53 6.07 -7.12
CA GLU A 334 -23.37 5.92 -5.65
C GLU A 334 -24.49 5.06 -5.04
N LYS A 335 -25.74 5.24 -5.51
CA LYS A 335 -26.88 4.44 -5.07
C LYS A 335 -26.69 2.97 -5.40
N LYS A 336 -26.31 2.64 -6.65
CA LYS A 336 -26.11 1.25 -7.09
C LYS A 336 -24.91 0.60 -6.41
N ALA A 337 -23.80 1.32 -6.21
CA ALA A 337 -22.64 0.82 -5.47
C ALA A 337 -23.00 0.43 -4.04
N LYS A 338 -23.77 1.28 -3.33
CA LYS A 338 -24.27 0.98 -1.96
C LYS A 338 -25.22 -0.23 -1.96
N GLU A 339 -26.10 -0.33 -2.95
CA GLU A 339 -27.02 -1.46 -3.11
C GLU A 339 -26.25 -2.79 -3.33
N ILE A 340 -25.31 -2.80 -4.25
CA ILE A 340 -24.42 -3.96 -4.52
C ILE A 340 -23.68 -4.36 -3.25
N TYR A 341 -23.05 -3.40 -2.58
CA TYR A 341 -22.31 -3.66 -1.34
C TYR A 341 -23.18 -4.27 -0.24
N ALA A 342 -24.38 -3.69 -0.01
CA ALA A 342 -25.29 -4.17 1.01
C ALA A 342 -25.79 -5.59 0.69
N HIS A 343 -26.16 -5.84 -0.58
CA HIS A 343 -26.61 -7.14 -1.02
C HIS A 343 -25.53 -8.21 -0.84
N LEU A 344 -24.32 -7.99 -1.38
CA LEU A 344 -23.21 -8.93 -1.24
C LEU A 344 -22.88 -9.20 0.23
N THR A 345 -22.83 -8.15 1.06
CA THR A 345 -22.60 -8.30 2.50
C THR A 345 -23.67 -9.18 3.17
N ASN A 346 -24.94 -9.00 2.81
CA ASN A 346 -26.03 -9.83 3.32
C ASN A 346 -25.95 -11.29 2.86
N GLU A 347 -25.39 -11.55 1.70
CA GLU A 347 -25.12 -12.91 1.21
C GLU A 347 -23.81 -13.52 1.80
N GLY A 348 -23.05 -12.76 2.63
CA GLY A 348 -21.79 -13.22 3.22
C GLY A 348 -20.56 -12.98 2.33
N ILE A 349 -20.70 -12.18 1.27
CA ILE A 349 -19.62 -11.81 0.36
C ILE A 349 -19.14 -10.41 0.71
N ILE A 350 -17.90 -10.30 1.19
CA ILE A 350 -17.34 -9.02 1.68
C ILE A 350 -16.44 -8.41 0.61
N VAL A 351 -16.87 -7.27 0.07
CA VAL A 351 -16.10 -6.45 -0.89
C VAL A 351 -15.67 -5.12 -0.26
N ARG A 352 -14.88 -4.31 -0.94
CA ARG A 352 -14.39 -3.02 -0.43
C ARG A 352 -15.18 -1.86 -0.99
N GLN A 353 -15.88 -1.10 -0.13
CA GLN A 353 -16.36 0.24 -0.45
C GLN A 353 -15.18 1.22 -0.50
N LEU A 354 -15.30 2.22 -1.38
CA LEU A 354 -14.23 3.18 -1.64
C LEU A 354 -14.57 4.61 -1.19
N ASP A 355 -15.54 4.76 -0.27
CA ASP A 355 -15.92 6.07 0.29
C ASP A 355 -14.73 6.79 0.93
N SER A 356 -13.87 6.04 1.65
CA SER A 356 -12.66 6.58 2.28
C SER A 356 -11.61 7.06 1.28
N TYR A 357 -11.68 6.58 0.04
CA TYR A 357 -10.85 7.04 -1.08
C TYR A 357 -11.48 8.23 -1.84
N GLY A 358 -12.65 8.72 -1.40
CA GLY A 358 -13.41 9.74 -2.12
C GLY A 358 -14.14 9.24 -3.36
N LEU A 359 -14.37 7.92 -3.46
CA LEU A 359 -15.01 7.23 -4.56
C LEU A 359 -16.29 6.48 -4.10
N PRO A 360 -17.33 7.20 -3.62
CA PRO A 360 -18.54 6.57 -3.06
C PRO A 360 -19.39 5.81 -4.11
N ASN A 361 -19.11 6.04 -5.39
CA ASN A 361 -19.73 5.40 -6.53
C ASN A 361 -18.97 4.17 -7.05
N CYS A 362 -17.89 3.77 -6.35
CA CYS A 362 -17.03 2.68 -6.78
C CYS A 362 -16.91 1.59 -5.71
N LEU A 363 -16.63 0.37 -6.17
CA LEU A 363 -16.29 -0.78 -5.34
C LEU A 363 -15.01 -1.43 -5.86
N ARG A 364 -14.21 -1.99 -4.95
CA ARG A 364 -13.09 -2.85 -5.29
C ARG A 364 -13.39 -4.27 -4.85
N ILE A 365 -13.32 -5.22 -5.77
CA ILE A 365 -13.56 -6.64 -5.52
C ILE A 365 -12.26 -7.39 -5.78
N THR A 366 -11.71 -8.02 -4.75
CA THR A 366 -10.56 -8.92 -4.88
C THR A 366 -10.93 -10.09 -5.78
N ILE A 367 -10.04 -10.53 -6.64
CA ILE A 367 -10.22 -11.75 -7.43
C ILE A 367 -9.90 -12.94 -6.53
N GLY A 368 -10.94 -13.70 -6.24
CA GLY A 368 -10.90 -14.94 -5.47
C GLY A 368 -10.64 -16.16 -6.33
N THR A 369 -10.93 -17.34 -5.77
CA THR A 369 -10.97 -18.58 -6.56
C THR A 369 -12.11 -18.55 -7.58
N GLN A 370 -12.08 -19.44 -8.56
CA GLN A 370 -13.15 -19.52 -9.56
C GLN A 370 -14.53 -19.73 -8.89
N GLU A 371 -14.60 -20.56 -7.84
CA GLU A 371 -15.82 -20.84 -7.09
C GLU A 371 -16.33 -19.61 -6.34
N GLU A 372 -15.44 -18.86 -5.67
CA GLU A 372 -15.78 -17.62 -4.99
C GLU A 372 -16.33 -16.57 -5.96
N MET A 373 -15.73 -16.46 -7.14
CA MET A 373 -16.16 -15.51 -8.15
C MET A 373 -17.47 -15.94 -8.84
N ILE A 374 -17.71 -17.24 -9.04
CA ILE A 374 -19.00 -17.77 -9.50
C ILE A 374 -20.11 -17.41 -8.49
N ALA A 375 -19.90 -17.70 -7.21
CA ALA A 375 -20.86 -17.36 -6.16
C ALA A 375 -21.16 -15.86 -6.11
N THR A 376 -20.14 -15.01 -6.33
CA THR A 376 -20.30 -13.56 -6.39
C THR A 376 -21.18 -13.12 -7.59
N ILE A 377 -20.97 -13.70 -8.78
CA ILE A 377 -21.79 -13.42 -9.97
C ILE A 377 -23.23 -13.90 -9.76
N GLU A 378 -23.43 -15.10 -9.23
CA GLU A 378 -24.77 -15.63 -8.95
C GLU A 378 -25.52 -14.75 -7.94
N SER A 379 -24.83 -14.23 -6.94
CA SER A 379 -25.40 -13.27 -6.01
C SER A 379 -25.79 -11.97 -6.69
N LEU A 380 -24.92 -11.41 -7.54
CA LEU A 380 -25.19 -10.15 -8.27
C LEU A 380 -26.37 -10.28 -9.25
N LYS A 381 -26.55 -11.42 -9.89
CA LYS A 381 -27.70 -11.68 -10.79
C LYS A 381 -29.06 -11.56 -10.11
N LYS A 382 -29.14 -11.62 -8.78
CA LYS A 382 -30.40 -11.44 -8.03
C LYS A 382 -30.85 -9.99 -7.93
N ILE A 383 -29.95 -9.01 -8.23
CA ILE A 383 -30.22 -7.56 -8.11
C ILE A 383 -29.94 -6.77 -9.40
N SER A 384 -29.66 -7.49 -10.49
CA SER A 384 -29.41 -6.91 -11.83
C SER A 384 -30.70 -6.63 -12.55
#